data_a09528767c1f169037adc00d8fc5832e
#
_entry.id   a09528767c1f169037adc00d8fc5832e
#
_cell.length_a   1.000
_cell.length_b   1.000
_cell.length_c   1.000
_cell.angle_alpha   90.00
_cell.angle_beta   90.00
_cell.angle_gamma   90.00
#
_symmetry.space_group_name_H-M   'P 1'
#
loop_
_entity.id
_entity.type
_entity.pdbx_description
1 polymer ?
#
loop_
_entity_poly.entity_id
_entity_poly.type
_entity_poly.pdbx_seq_one_letter_code
_entity_poly.pdbx_strand_id
1 'polypeptide(L)'
;MADWSYGGYAAKYGVVKGGEYDIGTGHVKCCDLTEELPEFMRSAQVVFVDPPCSQGNLQSFYTKAGVRLENQFSLFLLKLFECIQEIAPQVCFIESFASNIDDVKTFISTEFRYMAVIHSHYYHNRKNQCWIVAGVNKEPEGWEDWCMSVHDMDEQSIIREICSAIMPKSTIGDLCMGRGLVGFYANKCGRPFVGTELNPNRLAVLFERIKTGKL
;
A
#
# COMPACT_ATOMS: atom_id res chain seq x y z
N MET A 1 -13.66 22.10 -10.67
CA MET A 1 -13.89 20.75 -10.11
C MET A 1 -12.63 19.95 -10.31
N ALA A 2 -12.15 19.25 -9.29
CA ALA A 2 -10.98 18.36 -9.46
C ALA A 2 -11.35 17.24 -10.44
N ASP A 3 -10.47 16.99 -11.41
CA ASP A 3 -10.64 15.89 -12.36
C ASP A 3 -10.28 14.56 -11.69
N TRP A 4 -11.29 13.79 -11.31
CA TRP A 4 -11.15 12.46 -10.71
C TRP A 4 -11.05 11.34 -11.76
N SER A 5 -11.02 11.67 -13.05
CA SER A 5 -10.79 10.68 -14.12
C SER A 5 -9.34 10.20 -14.18
N TYR A 6 -8.44 10.90 -13.47
CA TYR A 6 -7.01 10.58 -13.46
C TYR A 6 -6.45 10.39 -14.89
N GLY A 7 -6.81 11.30 -15.81
CA GLY A 7 -6.35 11.25 -17.20
C GLY A 7 -7.08 10.25 -18.10
N GLY A 8 -8.21 9.69 -17.63
CA GLY A 8 -9.01 8.74 -18.43
C GLY A 8 -8.33 7.37 -18.65
N TYR A 9 -7.33 7.05 -17.86
CA TYR A 9 -6.54 5.82 -18.05
C TYR A 9 -7.35 4.54 -17.85
N ALA A 10 -8.41 4.54 -17.03
CA ALA A 10 -9.28 3.37 -16.88
C ALA A 10 -9.89 2.94 -18.21
N ALA A 11 -10.44 3.89 -18.98
CA ALA A 11 -10.96 3.60 -20.32
C ALA A 11 -9.83 3.18 -21.30
N LYS A 12 -8.67 3.84 -21.24
CA LYS A 12 -7.49 3.55 -22.08
C LYS A 12 -6.98 2.13 -21.91
N TYR A 13 -6.99 1.60 -20.68
CA TYR A 13 -6.43 0.29 -20.35
C TYR A 13 -7.49 -0.78 -20.08
N GLY A 14 -8.77 -0.46 -20.20
CA GLY A 14 -9.88 -1.38 -19.93
C GLY A 14 -9.98 -1.80 -18.47
N VAL A 15 -9.52 -0.93 -17.54
CA VAL A 15 -9.59 -1.22 -16.10
C VAL A 15 -11.00 -0.97 -15.60
N VAL A 16 -11.63 -2.01 -15.08
CA VAL A 16 -13.00 -2.00 -14.58
C VAL A 16 -13.08 -2.56 -13.16
N LYS A 17 -14.15 -2.23 -12.46
CA LYS A 17 -14.45 -2.79 -11.14
C LYS A 17 -14.61 -4.31 -11.21
N GLY A 18 -14.02 -5.04 -10.27
CA GLY A 18 -13.98 -6.50 -10.26
C GLY A 18 -12.93 -7.11 -11.22
N GLY A 19 -12.32 -6.29 -12.08
CA GLY A 19 -11.30 -6.76 -13.03
C GLY A 19 -9.98 -7.15 -12.36
N GLU A 20 -9.33 -8.19 -12.90
CA GLU A 20 -8.06 -8.74 -12.47
C GLU A 20 -7.07 -8.71 -13.63
N TYR A 21 -5.82 -8.31 -13.38
CA TYR A 21 -4.89 -7.92 -14.44
C TYR A 21 -3.44 -8.29 -14.11
N ASP A 22 -2.73 -8.78 -15.14
CA ASP A 22 -1.27 -8.85 -15.15
C ASP A 22 -0.68 -7.55 -15.71
N ILE A 23 0.27 -6.96 -15.00
CA ILE A 23 0.94 -5.71 -15.43
C ILE A 23 2.41 -5.67 -15.00
N GLY A 24 3.32 -5.59 -15.98
CA GLY A 24 4.75 -5.63 -15.71
C GLY A 24 5.15 -6.93 -14.99
N THR A 25 5.72 -6.81 -13.79
CA THR A 25 6.07 -7.94 -12.92
C THR A 25 4.96 -8.30 -11.91
N GLY A 26 3.79 -7.70 -12.02
CA GLY A 26 2.75 -7.79 -10.99
C GLY A 26 1.41 -8.32 -11.44
N HIS A 27 0.60 -8.69 -10.45
CA HIS A 27 -0.78 -9.13 -10.58
C HIS A 27 -1.69 -8.33 -9.65
N VAL A 28 -2.76 -7.74 -10.17
CA VAL A 28 -3.57 -6.77 -9.42
C VAL A 28 -5.07 -6.95 -9.66
N LYS A 29 -5.88 -6.59 -8.68
CA LYS A 29 -7.35 -6.64 -8.79
C LYS A 29 -7.98 -5.32 -8.39
N CYS A 30 -9.01 -4.91 -9.13
CA CYS A 30 -9.84 -3.76 -8.79
C CYS A 30 -11.01 -4.21 -7.93
N CYS A 31 -10.86 -4.24 -6.60
CA CYS A 31 -11.87 -4.73 -5.67
C CYS A 31 -11.91 -3.94 -4.36
N ASP A 32 -12.97 -4.14 -3.60
CA ASP A 32 -13.08 -3.65 -2.22
C ASP A 32 -12.47 -4.66 -1.26
N LEU A 33 -11.40 -4.26 -0.57
CA LEU A 33 -10.71 -5.08 0.42
C LEU A 33 -11.62 -5.53 1.57
N THR A 34 -12.68 -4.76 1.87
CA THR A 34 -13.62 -5.12 2.95
C THR A 34 -14.56 -6.24 2.55
N GLU A 35 -14.71 -6.51 1.26
CA GLU A 35 -15.57 -7.56 0.72
C GLU A 35 -14.79 -8.84 0.41
N GLU A 36 -13.57 -8.72 -0.14
CA GLU A 36 -12.75 -9.88 -0.52
C GLU A 36 -11.24 -9.62 -0.39
N LEU A 37 -10.50 -10.63 0.03
CA LEU A 37 -9.05 -10.71 -0.13
C LEU A 37 -8.76 -11.70 -1.28
N PRO A 38 -8.26 -11.24 -2.44
CA PRO A 38 -7.92 -12.13 -3.55
C PRO A 38 -6.85 -13.16 -3.16
N GLU A 39 -7.01 -14.41 -3.61
CA GLU A 39 -6.13 -15.53 -3.23
C GLU A 39 -4.65 -15.26 -3.52
N PHE A 40 -4.33 -14.59 -4.64
CA PHE A 40 -2.96 -14.28 -5.02
C PHE A 40 -2.24 -13.35 -4.03
N MET A 41 -2.98 -12.58 -3.19
CA MET A 41 -2.39 -11.73 -2.17
C MET A 41 -1.62 -12.52 -1.11
N ARG A 42 -1.97 -13.79 -0.87
CA ARG A 42 -1.24 -14.69 0.05
C ARG A 42 0.18 -15.03 -0.40
N SER A 43 0.54 -14.70 -1.64
CA SER A 43 1.93 -14.82 -2.13
C SER A 43 2.86 -13.73 -1.62
N ALA A 44 2.33 -12.65 -1.03
CA ALA A 44 3.12 -11.51 -0.56
C ALA A 44 3.91 -11.87 0.71
N GLN A 45 5.22 -11.79 0.62
CA GLN A 45 6.13 -12.00 1.75
C GLN A 45 6.50 -10.68 2.45
N VAL A 46 6.39 -9.59 1.73
CA VAL A 46 6.49 -8.22 2.23
C VAL A 46 5.19 -7.52 1.91
N VAL A 47 4.59 -6.82 2.87
CA VAL A 47 3.40 -6.00 2.66
C VAL A 47 3.74 -4.55 2.97
N PHE A 48 3.38 -3.64 2.08
CA PHE A 48 3.31 -2.21 2.35
C PHE A 48 1.86 -1.77 2.12
N VAL A 49 1.33 -0.94 3.00
CA VAL A 49 0.00 -0.37 2.84
C VAL A 49 -0.07 1.06 3.35
N ASP A 50 -0.66 1.94 2.52
CA ASP A 50 -1.06 3.32 2.88
C ASP A 50 -2.60 3.35 2.96
N PRO A 51 -3.19 3.03 4.14
CA PRO A 51 -4.63 3.01 4.28
C PRO A 51 -5.19 4.42 4.42
N PRO A 52 -6.51 4.61 4.21
CA PRO A 52 -7.18 5.84 4.62
C PRO A 52 -6.83 6.18 6.07
N CYS A 53 -6.59 7.47 6.35
CA CYS A 53 -6.14 7.91 7.68
C CYS A 53 -7.29 8.31 8.63
N SER A 54 -8.52 8.39 8.14
CA SER A 54 -9.69 8.82 8.92
C SER A 54 -11.00 8.45 8.23
N GLN A 55 -12.13 8.57 8.97
CA GLN A 55 -13.48 8.37 8.42
C GLN A 55 -13.75 9.27 7.19
N GLY A 56 -13.36 10.54 7.25
CA GLY A 56 -13.57 11.49 6.14
C GLY A 56 -12.72 11.13 4.92
N ASN A 57 -11.52 10.65 5.14
CA ASN A 57 -10.62 10.20 4.08
C ASN A 57 -11.15 8.92 3.42
N LEU A 58 -11.57 7.93 4.22
CA LEU A 58 -12.22 6.70 3.75
C LEU A 58 -13.46 7.02 2.91
N GLN A 59 -14.37 7.86 3.43
CA GLN A 59 -15.58 8.30 2.70
C GLN A 59 -15.25 8.94 1.36
N SER A 60 -14.21 9.77 1.32
CA SER A 60 -13.74 10.41 0.08
C SER A 60 -13.27 9.39 -0.96
N PHE A 61 -12.54 8.34 -0.55
CA PHE A 61 -12.08 7.31 -1.49
C PHE A 61 -13.24 6.48 -2.05
N TYR A 62 -14.18 6.06 -1.21
CA TYR A 62 -15.37 5.34 -1.65
C TYR A 62 -16.22 6.19 -2.61
N THR A 63 -16.47 7.46 -2.27
CA THR A 63 -17.20 8.39 -3.15
C THR A 63 -16.52 8.54 -4.51
N LYS A 64 -15.19 8.70 -4.55
CA LYS A 64 -14.42 8.81 -5.80
C LYS A 64 -14.41 7.51 -6.62
N ALA A 65 -14.58 6.37 -5.97
CA ALA A 65 -14.72 5.07 -6.63
C ALA A 65 -16.15 4.80 -7.12
N GLY A 66 -17.11 5.68 -6.82
CA GLY A 66 -18.53 5.46 -7.12
C GLY A 66 -19.15 4.32 -6.30
N VAL A 67 -18.63 4.09 -5.09
CA VAL A 67 -19.08 3.05 -4.15
C VAL A 67 -19.66 3.71 -2.92
N ARG A 68 -20.76 3.13 -2.41
CA ARG A 68 -21.32 3.55 -1.12
C ARG A 68 -20.48 2.97 0.01
N LEU A 69 -20.01 3.83 0.90
CA LEU A 69 -19.38 3.38 2.14
C LEU A 69 -20.44 2.94 3.14
N GLU A 70 -20.40 1.70 3.56
CA GLU A 70 -21.31 1.14 4.57
C GLU A 70 -20.65 1.02 5.94
N ASN A 71 -19.32 0.95 5.98
CA ASN A 71 -18.55 0.68 7.18
C ASN A 71 -17.99 1.96 7.83
N GLN A 72 -17.78 1.90 9.14
CA GLN A 72 -17.00 2.88 9.88
C GLN A 72 -15.51 2.64 9.67
N PHE A 73 -14.70 3.69 9.88
CA PHE A 73 -13.25 3.63 9.73
C PHE A 73 -12.60 2.54 10.60
N SER A 74 -13.08 2.36 11.83
CA SER A 74 -12.60 1.31 12.72
C SER A 74 -12.83 -0.11 12.17
N LEU A 75 -13.97 -0.35 11.53
CA LEU A 75 -14.27 -1.64 10.88
C LEU A 75 -13.42 -1.84 9.63
N PHE A 76 -13.14 -0.79 8.87
CA PHE A 76 -12.20 -0.85 7.75
C PHE A 76 -10.80 -1.23 8.22
N LEU A 77 -10.28 -0.59 9.29
CA LEU A 77 -8.97 -0.93 9.86
C LEU A 77 -8.92 -2.36 10.38
N LEU A 78 -9.96 -2.79 11.09
CA LEU A 78 -10.05 -4.17 11.56
C LEU A 78 -9.97 -5.17 10.38
N LYS A 79 -10.72 -4.91 9.31
CA LYS A 79 -10.71 -5.75 8.12
C LYS A 79 -9.36 -5.76 7.40
N LEU A 80 -8.70 -4.60 7.33
CA LEU A 80 -7.33 -4.49 6.81
C LEU A 80 -6.36 -5.35 7.63
N PHE A 81 -6.45 -5.30 8.96
CA PHE A 81 -5.61 -6.10 9.86
C PHE A 81 -5.87 -7.60 9.70
N GLU A 82 -7.13 -8.02 9.59
CA GLU A 82 -7.50 -9.41 9.27
C GLU A 82 -6.88 -9.87 7.94
N CYS A 83 -6.91 -9.04 6.91
CA CYS A 83 -6.28 -9.35 5.63
C CYS A 83 -4.76 -9.51 5.76
N ILE A 84 -4.08 -8.67 6.54
CA ILE A 84 -2.63 -8.82 6.80
C ILE A 84 -2.34 -10.10 7.58
N GLN A 85 -3.15 -10.45 8.58
CA GLN A 85 -3.04 -11.72 9.30
C GLN A 85 -3.22 -12.94 8.37
N GLU A 86 -4.19 -12.87 7.45
CA GLU A 86 -4.45 -13.94 6.48
C GLU A 86 -3.33 -14.10 5.44
N ILE A 87 -2.68 -13.00 5.03
CA ILE A 87 -1.48 -13.03 4.19
C ILE A 87 -0.28 -13.60 4.96
N ALA A 88 -0.17 -13.31 6.25
CA ALA A 88 0.92 -13.69 7.14
C ALA A 88 2.32 -13.32 6.59
N PRO A 89 2.57 -12.05 6.23
CA PRO A 89 3.83 -11.64 5.62
C PRO A 89 4.99 -11.76 6.61
N GLN A 90 6.22 -11.90 6.11
CA GLN A 90 7.44 -11.88 6.94
C GLN A 90 7.77 -10.47 7.41
N VAL A 91 7.47 -9.47 6.58
CA VAL A 91 7.67 -8.04 6.85
C VAL A 91 6.42 -7.26 6.46
N CYS A 92 5.94 -6.41 7.35
CA CYS A 92 4.79 -5.53 7.11
C CYS A 92 5.16 -4.08 7.39
N PHE A 93 4.78 -3.19 6.49
CA PHE A 93 4.88 -1.73 6.64
C PHE A 93 3.50 -1.13 6.53
N ILE A 94 3.05 -0.41 7.55
CA ILE A 94 1.77 0.30 7.53
C ILE A 94 2.03 1.78 7.71
N GLU A 95 1.65 2.56 6.71
CA GLU A 95 1.68 4.00 6.83
C GLU A 95 0.55 4.48 7.74
N SER A 96 0.86 5.44 8.60
CA SER A 96 -0.06 5.92 9.62
C SER A 96 0.11 7.41 9.90
N PHE A 97 -0.90 7.98 10.53
CA PHE A 97 -0.98 9.38 10.91
C PHE A 97 -1.23 9.50 12.42
N ALA A 98 -1.12 10.71 12.96
CA ALA A 98 -1.38 10.95 14.38
C ALA A 98 -2.77 10.45 14.85
N SER A 99 -3.73 10.32 13.93
CA SER A 99 -5.09 9.86 14.22
C SER A 99 -5.23 8.36 14.43
N ASN A 100 -4.33 7.54 13.90
CA ASN A 100 -4.45 6.07 13.90
C ASN A 100 -3.15 5.32 14.20
N ILE A 101 -2.07 6.02 14.55
CA ILE A 101 -0.77 5.40 14.80
C ILE A 101 -0.79 4.41 15.98
N ASP A 102 -1.58 4.69 17.00
CA ASP A 102 -1.63 3.83 18.19
C ASP A 102 -2.36 2.50 17.88
N ASP A 103 -3.41 2.52 17.05
CA ASP A 103 -4.08 1.32 16.58
C ASP A 103 -3.12 0.46 15.74
N VAL A 104 -2.36 1.09 14.83
CA VAL A 104 -1.37 0.42 13.99
C VAL A 104 -0.23 -0.18 14.82
N LYS A 105 0.31 0.57 15.80
CA LYS A 105 1.34 0.06 16.71
C LYS A 105 0.85 -1.14 17.52
N THR A 106 -0.38 -1.06 18.03
CA THR A 106 -1.01 -2.15 18.79
C THR A 106 -1.10 -3.40 17.93
N PHE A 107 -1.60 -3.27 16.69
CA PHE A 107 -1.68 -4.38 15.75
C PHE A 107 -0.29 -4.97 15.47
N ILE A 108 0.69 -4.15 15.05
CA ILE A 108 2.04 -4.62 14.72
C ILE A 108 2.71 -5.29 15.90
N SER A 109 2.60 -4.74 17.12
CA SER A 109 3.22 -5.34 18.30
C SER A 109 2.57 -6.66 18.75
N THR A 110 1.34 -6.90 18.32
CA THR A 110 0.62 -8.16 18.59
C THR A 110 0.99 -9.25 17.57
N GLU A 111 1.13 -8.89 16.30
CA GLU A 111 1.29 -9.83 15.20
C GLU A 111 2.77 -10.12 14.85
N PHE A 112 3.68 -9.19 15.16
CA PHE A 112 5.08 -9.29 14.79
C PHE A 112 5.99 -9.27 16.03
N ARG A 113 7.10 -10.00 15.91
CA ARG A 113 8.07 -10.13 17.01
C ARG A 113 8.84 -8.83 17.29
N TYR A 114 9.12 -8.07 16.25
CA TYR A 114 9.87 -6.80 16.34
C TYR A 114 9.10 -5.70 15.63
N MET A 115 9.14 -4.50 16.18
CA MET A 115 8.49 -3.33 15.64
C MET A 115 9.49 -2.17 15.53
N ALA A 116 9.45 -1.46 14.41
CA ALA A 116 10.13 -0.17 14.24
C ALA A 116 9.11 0.91 13.84
N VAL A 117 9.38 2.16 14.23
CA VAL A 117 8.57 3.33 13.82
C VAL A 117 9.49 4.29 13.09
N ILE A 118 9.22 4.50 11.82
CA ILE A 118 10.00 5.35 10.92
C ILE A 118 9.21 6.63 10.70
N HIS A 119 9.79 7.77 11.04
CA HIS A 119 9.21 9.07 10.73
C HIS A 119 9.39 9.40 9.25
N SER A 120 8.35 9.94 8.63
CA SER A 120 8.30 10.28 7.21
C SER A 120 7.44 11.52 6.95
N HIS A 121 7.34 11.91 5.69
CA HIS A 121 6.49 13.02 5.27
C HIS A 121 6.02 12.84 3.83
N TYR A 122 4.81 13.35 3.54
CA TYR A 122 4.19 13.28 2.22
C TYR A 122 4.64 14.37 1.27
N TYR A 123 4.70 14.05 -0.02
CA TYR A 123 4.86 14.99 -1.13
C TYR A 123 6.08 15.90 -0.99
N HIS A 124 7.20 15.39 -0.45
CA HIS A 124 8.42 16.18 -0.18
C HIS A 124 8.16 17.42 0.71
N ASN A 125 7.07 17.43 1.47
CA ASN A 125 6.70 18.53 2.34
C ASN A 125 6.77 18.09 3.81
N ARG A 126 7.82 18.52 4.50
CA ARG A 126 8.08 18.19 5.92
C ARG A 126 6.96 18.60 6.90
N LYS A 127 6.00 19.44 6.47
CA LYS A 127 4.83 19.78 7.30
C LYS A 127 3.75 18.67 7.26
N ASN A 128 3.77 17.82 6.24
CA ASN A 128 2.83 16.71 6.08
C ASN A 128 3.43 15.44 6.69
N GLN A 129 3.54 15.42 8.02
CA GLN A 129 4.15 14.31 8.74
C GLN A 129 3.28 13.05 8.68
N CYS A 130 3.94 11.91 8.51
CA CYS A 130 3.39 10.57 8.64
C CYS A 130 4.42 9.64 9.30
N TRP A 131 4.00 8.46 9.63
CA TRP A 131 4.85 7.42 10.21
C TRP A 131 4.63 6.12 9.47
N ILE A 132 5.70 5.39 9.23
CA ILE A 132 5.62 4.01 8.74
C ILE A 132 5.95 3.11 9.91
N VAL A 133 4.96 2.35 10.36
CA VAL A 133 5.13 1.35 11.42
C VAL A 133 5.47 0.03 10.75
N ALA A 134 6.67 -0.45 11.02
CA ALA A 134 7.18 -1.69 10.45
C ALA A 134 7.12 -2.84 11.46
N GLY A 135 6.66 -4.00 11.02
CA GLY A 135 6.66 -5.26 11.78
C GLY A 135 7.47 -6.33 11.07
N VAL A 136 8.31 -7.05 11.81
CA VAL A 136 9.08 -8.17 11.27
C VAL A 136 9.08 -9.36 12.25
N ASN A 137 8.96 -10.58 11.73
CA ASN A 137 9.05 -11.80 12.55
C ASN A 137 10.49 -12.28 12.72
N LYS A 138 11.35 -11.95 11.77
CA LYS A 138 12.79 -12.16 11.82
C LYS A 138 13.46 -10.94 11.20
N GLU A 139 14.30 -10.28 11.99
CA GLU A 139 15.01 -9.10 11.47
C GLU A 139 15.90 -9.49 10.29
N PRO A 140 15.74 -8.83 9.14
CA PRO A 140 16.71 -8.92 8.05
C PRO A 140 18.10 -8.45 8.50
N GLU A 141 19.15 -8.97 7.89
CA GLU A 141 20.50 -8.45 8.14
C GLU A 141 20.56 -6.94 7.85
N GLY A 142 21.14 -6.19 8.80
CA GLY A 142 21.23 -4.72 8.70
C GLY A 142 19.91 -3.97 8.91
N TRP A 143 18.91 -4.60 9.53
CA TRP A 143 17.58 -4.02 9.73
C TRP A 143 17.60 -2.68 10.48
N GLU A 144 18.33 -2.61 11.60
CA GLU A 144 18.41 -1.37 12.39
C GLU A 144 19.08 -0.23 11.60
N ASP A 145 20.19 -0.54 10.92
CA ASP A 145 20.89 0.44 10.07
C ASP A 145 20.01 0.92 8.92
N TRP A 146 19.25 0.00 8.32
CA TRP A 146 18.30 0.35 7.28
C TRP A 146 17.20 1.27 7.82
N CYS A 147 16.57 0.94 8.95
CA CYS A 147 15.56 1.79 9.59
C CYS A 147 16.08 3.20 9.89
N MET A 148 17.33 3.30 10.39
CA MET A 148 17.95 4.61 10.64
C MET A 148 18.24 5.36 9.34
N SER A 149 18.67 4.67 8.29
CA SER A 149 19.01 5.30 7.01
C SER A 149 17.83 5.91 6.27
N VAL A 150 16.61 5.35 6.46
CA VAL A 150 15.38 5.85 5.82
C VAL A 150 14.58 6.80 6.71
N HIS A 151 14.98 6.99 7.97
CA HIS A 151 14.31 7.91 8.89
C HIS A 151 14.36 9.34 8.35
N ASP A 152 13.24 10.07 8.43
CA ASP A 152 13.05 11.41 7.90
C ASP A 152 13.13 11.55 6.36
N MET A 153 13.21 10.45 5.62
CA MET A 153 12.98 10.48 4.18
C MET A 153 11.50 10.71 3.85
N ASP A 154 11.22 11.20 2.65
CA ASP A 154 9.84 11.23 2.15
C ASP A 154 9.32 9.82 1.84
N GLU A 155 8.00 9.64 1.95
CA GLU A 155 7.29 8.38 1.69
C GLU A 155 7.74 7.68 0.41
N GLN A 156 7.83 8.42 -0.68
CA GLN A 156 8.21 7.88 -1.99
C GLN A 156 9.63 7.28 -1.98
N SER A 157 10.57 7.94 -1.32
CA SER A 157 11.95 7.47 -1.16
C SER A 157 11.99 6.21 -0.30
N ILE A 158 11.23 6.16 0.81
CA ILE A 158 11.15 4.98 1.66
C ILE A 158 10.56 3.78 0.89
N ILE A 159 9.49 3.96 0.13
CA ILE A 159 8.89 2.89 -0.69
C ILE A 159 9.92 2.37 -1.71
N ARG A 160 10.69 3.25 -2.34
CA ARG A 160 11.76 2.83 -3.27
C ARG A 160 12.81 1.97 -2.56
N GLU A 161 13.25 2.36 -1.36
CA GLU A 161 14.20 1.59 -0.55
C GLU A 161 13.62 0.24 -0.11
N ILE A 162 12.36 0.19 0.32
CA ILE A 162 11.65 -1.07 0.63
C ILE A 162 11.67 -2.00 -0.59
N CYS A 163 11.32 -1.49 -1.77
CA CYS A 163 11.26 -2.30 -2.99
C CYS A 163 12.63 -2.84 -3.41
N SER A 164 13.72 -2.09 -3.17
CA SER A 164 15.08 -2.46 -3.60
C SER A 164 15.87 -3.25 -2.56
N ALA A 165 15.67 -2.99 -1.27
CA ALA A 165 16.53 -3.54 -0.19
C ALA A 165 15.86 -4.63 0.64
N ILE A 166 14.55 -4.50 0.95
CA ILE A 166 13.89 -5.43 1.87
C ILE A 166 13.41 -6.68 1.13
N MET A 167 14.10 -7.81 1.33
CA MET A 167 13.78 -9.09 0.68
C MET A 167 13.54 -8.94 -0.85
N PRO A 168 14.49 -8.44 -1.63
CA PRO A 168 14.26 -7.93 -3.00
C PRO A 168 13.80 -8.99 -4.01
N LYS A 169 13.95 -10.30 -3.70
CA LYS A 169 13.51 -11.40 -4.55
C LYS A 169 12.11 -11.93 -4.19
N SER A 170 11.53 -11.44 -3.09
CA SER A 170 10.20 -11.87 -2.63
C SER A 170 9.10 -11.02 -3.25
N THR A 171 7.87 -11.56 -3.29
CA THR A 171 6.70 -10.80 -3.72
C THR A 171 6.38 -9.71 -2.68
N ILE A 172 6.15 -8.47 -3.15
CA ILE A 172 5.62 -7.38 -2.33
C ILE A 172 4.13 -7.20 -2.60
N GLY A 173 3.34 -7.07 -1.54
CA GLY A 173 1.90 -6.82 -1.59
C GLY A 173 1.55 -5.40 -1.19
N ASP A 174 0.52 -4.83 -1.83
CA ASP A 174 -0.07 -3.54 -1.48
C ASP A 174 -1.60 -3.66 -1.47
N LEU A 175 -2.20 -3.57 -0.29
CA LEU A 175 -3.64 -3.75 -0.09
C LEU A 175 -4.47 -2.50 -0.42
N CYS A 176 -3.83 -1.34 -0.51
CA CYS A 176 -4.46 -0.05 -0.80
C CYS A 176 -3.67 0.71 -1.86
N MET A 177 -3.50 0.12 -3.04
CA MET A 177 -2.51 0.56 -4.05
C MET A 177 -2.60 2.03 -4.47
N GLY A 178 -3.77 2.63 -4.36
CA GLY A 178 -3.96 3.99 -4.81
C GLY A 178 -3.56 4.16 -6.29
N ARG A 179 -2.59 5.02 -6.54
CA ARG A 179 -2.01 5.22 -7.88
C ARG A 179 -0.81 4.30 -8.17
N GLY A 180 -0.61 3.26 -7.34
CA GLY A 180 0.33 2.18 -7.57
C GLY A 180 1.80 2.54 -7.38
N LEU A 181 2.14 3.31 -6.35
CA LEU A 181 3.53 3.72 -6.10
C LEU A 181 4.42 2.53 -5.79
N VAL A 182 3.95 1.62 -4.92
CA VAL A 182 4.65 0.37 -4.58
C VAL A 182 4.85 -0.51 -5.81
N GLY A 183 3.76 -0.78 -6.57
CA GLY A 183 3.83 -1.59 -7.79
C GLY A 183 4.77 -1.00 -8.85
N PHE A 184 4.81 0.34 -8.98
CA PHE A 184 5.72 1.01 -9.91
C PHE A 184 7.19 0.78 -9.53
N TYR A 185 7.56 0.97 -8.26
CA TYR A 185 8.95 0.76 -7.83
C TYR A 185 9.33 -0.70 -7.81
N ALA A 186 8.44 -1.60 -7.40
CA ALA A 186 8.66 -3.04 -7.50
C ALA A 186 8.96 -3.46 -8.95
N ASN A 187 8.13 -3.03 -9.89
CA ASN A 187 8.35 -3.29 -11.31
C ASN A 187 9.70 -2.73 -11.82
N LYS A 188 10.09 -1.52 -11.40
CA LYS A 188 11.40 -0.94 -11.76
C LYS A 188 12.59 -1.75 -11.25
N CYS A 189 12.44 -2.40 -10.10
CA CYS A 189 13.44 -3.30 -9.53
C CYS A 189 13.38 -4.72 -10.11
N GLY A 190 12.45 -5.02 -11.03
CA GLY A 190 12.20 -6.38 -11.52
C GLY A 190 11.61 -7.31 -10.45
N ARG A 191 11.03 -6.76 -9.39
CA ARG A 191 10.46 -7.46 -8.25
C ARG A 191 9.00 -7.84 -8.52
N PRO A 192 8.56 -9.10 -8.24
CA PRO A 192 7.16 -9.44 -8.32
C PRO A 192 6.33 -8.65 -7.29
N PHE A 193 5.16 -8.19 -7.71
CA PHE A 193 4.22 -7.49 -6.82
C PHE A 193 2.78 -7.96 -7.04
N VAL A 194 1.98 -7.83 -5.98
CA VAL A 194 0.54 -8.09 -6.00
C VAL A 194 -0.19 -6.95 -5.31
N GLY A 195 -1.45 -6.69 -5.70
CA GLY A 195 -2.18 -5.63 -4.99
C GLY A 195 -3.63 -5.47 -5.35
N THR A 196 -4.30 -4.67 -4.53
CA THR A 196 -5.72 -4.33 -4.67
C THR A 196 -5.95 -2.82 -4.64
N GLU A 197 -6.92 -2.35 -5.39
CA GLU A 197 -7.37 -0.96 -5.38
C GLU A 197 -8.87 -0.90 -5.66
N LEU A 198 -9.61 -0.14 -4.86
CA LEU A 198 -11.06 0.03 -5.00
C LEU A 198 -11.46 0.80 -6.26
N ASN A 199 -10.66 1.81 -6.63
CA ASN A 199 -10.99 2.77 -7.69
C ASN A 199 -10.29 2.42 -9.01
N PRO A 200 -11.01 1.99 -10.05
CA PRO A 200 -10.41 1.62 -11.33
C PRO A 200 -9.62 2.76 -11.98
N ASN A 201 -10.03 4.02 -11.78
CA ASN A 201 -9.29 5.16 -12.31
C ASN A 201 -7.93 5.34 -11.62
N ARG A 202 -7.83 5.07 -10.32
CA ARG A 202 -6.56 5.10 -9.58
C ARG A 202 -5.67 3.93 -9.97
N LEU A 203 -6.23 2.72 -10.03
CA LEU A 203 -5.49 1.54 -10.46
C LEU A 203 -4.90 1.72 -11.86
N ALA A 204 -5.65 2.29 -12.78
CA ALA A 204 -5.20 2.53 -14.15
C ALA A 204 -4.00 3.50 -14.27
N VAL A 205 -3.76 4.35 -13.25
CA VAL A 205 -2.53 5.17 -13.19
C VAL A 205 -1.28 4.31 -13.08
N LEU A 206 -1.33 3.17 -12.37
CA LEU A 206 -0.23 2.21 -12.32
C LEU A 206 0.12 1.70 -13.73
N PHE A 207 -0.89 1.40 -14.55
CA PHE A 207 -0.68 0.94 -15.93
C PHE A 207 0.06 1.98 -16.76
N GLU A 208 -0.35 3.26 -16.65
CA GLU A 208 0.34 4.35 -17.34
C GLU A 208 1.77 4.51 -16.85
N ARG A 209 1.99 4.46 -15.55
CA ARG A 209 3.32 4.57 -14.93
C ARG A 209 4.26 3.46 -15.40
N ILE A 210 3.82 2.21 -15.36
CA ILE A 210 4.64 1.06 -15.79
C ILE A 210 4.94 1.17 -17.28
N LYS A 211 3.94 1.52 -18.12
CA LYS A 211 4.12 1.63 -19.57
C LYS A 211 5.05 2.77 -19.97
N THR A 212 4.99 3.90 -19.28
CA THR A 212 5.78 5.09 -19.62
C THR A 212 7.11 5.16 -18.88
N GLY A 213 7.27 4.42 -17.79
CA GLY A 213 8.40 4.51 -16.88
C GLY A 213 8.44 5.79 -16.06
N LYS A 214 7.35 6.57 -16.04
CA LYS A 214 7.23 7.89 -15.35
C LYS A 214 6.23 7.81 -14.20
N LEU A 215 6.50 8.59 -13.14
CA LEU A 215 5.60 8.79 -12.00
C LEU A 215 4.50 9.81 -12.32
#